data_ba06593884cba5dca03dedbe6728eea5
#
_entry.id   ba06593884cba5dca03dedbe6728eea5
#
_cell.length_a   1.000
_cell.length_b   1.000
_cell.length_c   1.000
_cell.angle_alpha   90.00
_cell.angle_beta   90.00
_cell.angle_gamma   90.00
#
_symmetry.space_group_name_H-M   'P 1'
#
loop_
_entity.id
_entity.type
_entity.pdbx_description
1 polymer ?
#
loop_
_entity_poly.entity_id
_entity_poly.type
_entity_poly.pdbx_seq_one_letter_code
_entity_poly.pdbx_strand_id
1 'polypeptide(L)'
;PIEYVKDLEEIEAVEVIVYGTEDEDEESLRERYFESFTEAAFGGNKADYKEKAKDIEKVGACKVYPVWNGGGTVKLAILDSQYNEASSEIINEVQNTFDPTKDGTGVGIAPIGHIVTVSTPEVKRINVDVQIEYIEDYTWDDIKETFTENLAEYLKNVIKNEWEAKDTMTLRSGQIESMLLDMEGVDNVLSVKIDGKTGNCIIDCDYIPKVGEISGLSICLNG
;
A
#
# COMPACT_ATOMS: atom_id res chain seq x y z
N PRO A 1 20.67 27.19 25.46
CA PRO A 1 20.68 26.00 26.32
C PRO A 1 19.67 26.15 27.46
N ILE A 2 19.10 25.04 27.92
CA ILE A 2 18.13 24.99 29.02
C ILE A 2 18.85 25.13 30.37
N GLU A 3 20.12 24.77 30.42
CA GLU A 3 20.98 24.89 31.60
C GLU A 3 22.11 25.86 31.32
N TYR A 4 22.59 26.55 32.39
CA TYR A 4 23.73 27.43 32.29
C TYR A 4 25.01 26.65 32.01
N VAL A 5 25.66 27.01 30.90
CA VAL A 5 27.00 26.45 30.56
C VAL A 5 28.04 27.54 30.79
N LYS A 6 28.96 27.27 31.70
CA LYS A 6 30.03 28.17 32.06
C LYS A 6 30.89 28.52 30.82
N ASP A 7 31.22 29.78 30.64
CA ASP A 7 32.09 30.29 29.57
C ASP A 7 31.44 30.22 28.16
N LEU A 8 30.09 30.01 28.06
CA LEU A 8 29.34 30.10 26.82
C LEU A 8 28.71 31.48 26.70
N GLU A 9 29.24 32.31 25.78
CA GLU A 9 28.79 33.70 25.59
C GLU A 9 27.69 33.80 24.54
N GLU A 10 27.79 33.01 23.47
CA GLU A 10 26.83 33.07 22.36
C GLU A 10 26.64 31.67 21.71
N ILE A 11 25.45 31.40 21.23
CA ILE A 11 25.12 30.21 20.38
C ILE A 11 24.42 30.71 19.13
N GLU A 12 24.97 30.40 17.98
CA GLU A 12 24.38 30.66 16.68
C GLU A 12 24.04 29.33 15.98
N ALA A 13 22.81 29.24 15.45
CA ALA A 13 22.43 28.12 14.62
C ALA A 13 22.90 28.39 13.17
N VAL A 14 23.90 27.68 12.73
CA VAL A 14 24.54 27.88 11.41
C VAL A 14 23.77 27.22 10.29
N GLU A 15 23.17 26.05 10.56
CA GLU A 15 22.44 25.27 9.54
C GLU A 15 21.36 24.40 10.19
N VAL A 16 20.25 24.21 9.49
CA VAL A 16 19.24 23.22 9.85
C VAL A 16 19.58 21.91 9.12
N ILE A 17 20.08 20.95 9.87
CA ILE A 17 20.48 19.63 9.33
C ILE A 17 19.24 18.75 9.07
N VAL A 18 18.22 18.87 9.93
CA VAL A 18 16.96 18.16 9.79
C VAL A 18 15.83 19.18 9.91
N TYR A 19 15.05 19.28 8.84
CA TYR A 19 13.85 20.12 8.85
C TYR A 19 12.74 19.39 9.61
N GLY A 20 11.90 20.14 10.33
CA GLY A 20 10.67 19.60 10.89
C GLY A 20 9.73 19.14 9.77
N THR A 21 8.95 18.11 10.06
CA THR A 21 7.80 17.72 9.23
C THR A 21 6.61 18.60 9.57
N GLU A 22 5.62 18.67 8.67
CA GLU A 22 4.34 19.32 8.98
C GLU A 22 3.68 18.66 10.19
N ASP A 23 2.87 19.43 10.90
CA ASP A 23 2.12 18.91 12.05
C ASP A 23 1.19 17.78 11.60
N GLU A 24 1.17 16.70 12.38
CA GLU A 24 0.25 15.58 12.17
C GLU A 24 -1.19 16.05 12.35
N ASP A 25 -2.10 15.68 11.44
CA ASP A 25 -3.50 16.03 11.58
C ASP A 25 -4.17 15.25 12.74
N GLU A 26 -5.31 15.78 13.26
CA GLU A 26 -5.96 15.22 14.45
C GLU A 26 -6.45 13.78 14.25
N GLU A 27 -6.86 13.39 13.03
CA GLU A 27 -7.36 12.04 12.75
C GLU A 27 -6.21 11.04 12.71
N SER A 28 -5.11 11.38 12.06
CA SER A 28 -3.87 10.57 12.04
C SER A 28 -3.31 10.38 13.45
N LEU A 29 -3.28 11.46 14.26
CA LEU A 29 -2.88 11.40 15.67
C LEU A 29 -3.79 10.48 16.49
N ARG A 30 -5.11 10.56 16.25
CA ARG A 30 -6.11 9.75 16.93
C ARG A 30 -5.95 8.27 16.57
N GLU A 31 -5.81 7.95 15.28
CA GLU A 31 -5.58 6.58 14.81
C GLU A 31 -4.30 6.00 15.43
N ARG A 32 -3.18 6.71 15.36
CA ARG A 32 -1.90 6.30 15.98
C ARG A 32 -2.00 6.14 17.49
N TYR A 33 -2.76 7.00 18.16
CA TYR A 33 -3.01 6.90 19.60
C TYR A 33 -3.79 5.63 19.95
N PHE A 34 -4.86 5.30 19.22
CA PHE A 34 -5.62 4.06 19.44
C PHE A 34 -4.80 2.82 19.08
N GLU A 35 -4.02 2.84 17.99
CA GLU A 35 -3.11 1.75 17.64
C GLU A 35 -2.10 1.49 18.76
N SER A 36 -1.57 2.51 19.41
CA SER A 36 -0.61 2.37 20.51
C SER A 36 -1.14 1.59 21.72
N PHE A 37 -2.46 1.54 21.92
CA PHE A 37 -3.07 0.74 22.97
C PHE A 37 -3.34 -0.71 22.57
N THR A 38 -3.56 -0.95 21.29
CA THR A 38 -3.93 -2.27 20.78
C THR A 38 -2.73 -3.07 20.31
N GLU A 39 -1.67 -2.41 19.83
CA GLU A 39 -0.48 -3.03 19.25
C GLU A 39 0.81 -2.46 19.85
N ALA A 40 0.98 -2.58 21.18
CA ALA A 40 2.24 -2.16 21.80
C ALA A 40 3.44 -2.95 21.26
N ALA A 41 4.47 -2.25 20.77
CA ALA A 41 5.71 -2.85 20.28
C ALA A 41 6.57 -3.35 21.46
N PHE A 42 6.67 -4.67 21.63
CA PHE A 42 7.45 -5.33 22.67
C PHE A 42 8.60 -6.17 22.09
N GLY A 43 9.63 -5.55 21.50
CA GLY A 43 10.88 -6.21 21.15
C GLY A 43 10.72 -7.54 20.38
N GLY A 44 10.31 -7.50 19.11
CA GLY A 44 10.22 -8.66 18.24
C GLY A 44 8.83 -9.26 18.05
N ASN A 45 7.78 -8.58 18.46
CA ASN A 45 6.40 -8.91 18.08
C ASN A 45 6.07 -8.33 16.69
N LYS A 46 4.87 -8.66 16.14
CA LYS A 46 4.45 -8.19 14.81
C LYS A 46 4.36 -6.66 14.72
N ALA A 47 3.89 -5.99 15.80
CA ALA A 47 3.75 -4.54 15.82
C ALA A 47 5.12 -3.86 15.75
N ASP A 48 6.08 -4.34 16.53
CA ASP A 48 7.45 -3.85 16.53
C ASP A 48 8.13 -3.98 15.15
N TYR A 49 7.96 -5.12 14.48
CA TYR A 49 8.46 -5.31 13.11
C TYR A 49 7.82 -4.34 12.11
N LYS A 50 6.52 -4.13 12.19
CA LYS A 50 5.80 -3.20 11.32
C LYS A 50 6.26 -1.75 11.53
N GLU A 51 6.30 -1.32 12.80
CA GLU A 51 6.71 0.03 13.17
C GLU A 51 8.12 0.32 12.67
N LYS A 52 9.09 -0.54 13.02
CA LYS A 52 10.48 -0.38 12.58
C LYS A 52 10.67 -0.43 11.07
N ALA A 53 9.86 -1.22 10.35
CA ALA A 53 9.92 -1.25 8.89
C ALA A 53 9.38 0.06 8.30
N LYS A 54 8.31 0.62 8.86
CA LYS A 54 7.71 1.89 8.42
C LYS A 54 8.53 3.12 8.81
N ASP A 55 9.40 3.03 9.82
CA ASP A 55 10.35 4.10 10.14
C ASP A 55 11.36 4.35 9.00
N ILE A 56 11.49 3.40 8.06
CA ILE A 56 12.28 3.58 6.84
C ILE A 56 11.41 4.36 5.84
N GLU A 57 11.78 5.62 5.56
CA GLU A 57 11.01 6.60 4.79
C GLU A 57 10.42 6.08 3.46
N LYS A 58 11.12 5.12 2.82
CA LYS A 58 10.70 4.54 1.55
C LYS A 58 9.66 3.42 1.67
N VAL A 59 9.32 2.99 2.90
CA VAL A 59 8.36 1.91 3.16
C VAL A 59 7.00 2.48 3.50
N GLY A 60 6.00 2.22 2.66
CA GLY A 60 4.62 2.65 2.86
C GLY A 60 3.77 1.66 3.66
N ALA A 61 4.03 0.37 3.51
CA ALA A 61 3.32 -0.69 4.23
C ALA A 61 4.21 -1.91 4.49
N CYS A 62 3.95 -2.61 5.59
CA CYS A 62 4.68 -3.82 5.97
C CYS A 62 3.74 -4.88 6.54
N LYS A 63 3.76 -6.07 5.98
CA LYS A 63 3.04 -7.26 6.47
C LYS A 63 4.03 -8.26 7.03
N VAL A 64 3.76 -8.76 8.25
CA VAL A 64 4.67 -9.65 8.98
C VAL A 64 4.10 -11.06 9.02
N TYR A 65 4.87 -12.01 8.49
CA TYR A 65 4.56 -13.43 8.49
C TYR A 65 5.51 -14.16 9.44
N PRO A 66 5.08 -14.45 10.69
CA PRO A 66 5.90 -15.21 11.62
C PRO A 66 5.92 -16.68 11.22
N VAL A 67 7.04 -17.34 11.50
CA VAL A 67 7.21 -18.81 11.33
C VAL A 67 6.94 -19.29 9.90
N TRP A 68 7.10 -18.42 8.91
CA TRP A 68 6.74 -18.67 7.51
C TRP A 68 7.54 -19.84 6.87
N ASN A 69 8.73 -20.10 7.38
CA ASN A 69 9.61 -21.20 6.92
C ASN A 69 10.19 -21.99 8.11
N GLY A 70 9.36 -22.24 9.14
CA GLY A 70 9.78 -22.96 10.35
C GLY A 70 10.14 -22.05 11.50
N GLY A 71 10.42 -22.65 12.66
CA GLY A 71 10.70 -21.92 13.90
C GLY A 71 11.85 -20.92 13.76
N GLY A 72 11.70 -19.73 14.35
CA GLY A 72 12.69 -18.66 14.32
C GLY A 72 12.71 -17.84 13.02
N THR A 73 11.85 -18.10 12.04
CA THR A 73 11.81 -17.36 10.79
C THR A 73 10.71 -16.30 10.77
N VAL A 74 11.02 -15.11 10.24
CA VAL A 74 10.10 -14.00 10.05
C VAL A 74 10.23 -13.50 8.61
N LYS A 75 9.10 -13.41 7.87
CA LYS A 75 9.08 -12.76 6.56
C LYS A 75 8.42 -11.40 6.69
N LEU A 76 9.07 -10.38 6.17
CA LEU A 76 8.53 -9.04 6.00
C LEU A 76 8.19 -8.85 4.52
N ALA A 77 6.91 -8.73 4.19
CA ALA A 77 6.48 -8.29 2.88
C ALA A 77 6.26 -6.78 2.95
N ILE A 78 6.95 -6.01 2.09
CA ILE A 78 6.93 -4.56 2.11
C ILE A 78 6.45 -3.97 0.79
N LEU A 79 5.77 -2.83 0.87
CA LEU A 79 5.43 -1.97 -0.26
C LEU A 79 6.21 -0.66 -0.13
N ASP A 80 6.46 -0.01 -1.27
CA ASP A 80 7.06 1.32 -1.28
C ASP A 80 6.10 2.40 -0.74
N SER A 81 6.58 3.63 -0.57
CA SER A 81 5.79 4.78 -0.10
C SER A 81 4.61 5.14 -1.02
N GLN A 82 4.57 4.63 -2.24
CA GLN A 82 3.48 4.79 -3.20
C GLN A 82 2.55 3.56 -3.27
N TYR A 83 2.74 2.59 -2.37
CA TYR A 83 2.00 1.32 -2.33
C TYR A 83 2.19 0.43 -3.58
N ASN A 84 3.34 0.55 -4.24
CA ASN A 84 3.79 -0.36 -5.27
C ASN A 84 4.73 -1.41 -4.72
N GLU A 85 5.19 -2.32 -5.61
CA GLU A 85 6.27 -3.23 -5.24
C GLU A 85 7.51 -2.46 -4.84
N ALA A 86 8.08 -2.84 -3.71
CA ALA A 86 9.36 -2.27 -3.28
C ALA A 86 10.48 -2.66 -4.24
N SER A 87 11.31 -1.69 -4.60
CA SER A 87 12.50 -1.95 -5.41
C SER A 87 13.50 -2.85 -4.67
N SER A 88 14.40 -3.47 -5.41
CA SER A 88 15.48 -4.27 -4.80
C SER A 88 16.37 -3.45 -3.84
N GLU A 89 16.48 -2.15 -4.06
CA GLU A 89 17.22 -1.23 -3.20
C GLU A 89 16.52 -1.10 -1.84
N ILE A 90 15.20 -0.87 -1.85
CA ILE A 90 14.39 -0.76 -0.62
C ILE A 90 14.39 -2.10 0.13
N ILE A 91 14.22 -3.21 -0.58
CA ILE A 91 14.27 -4.55 0.02
C ILE A 91 15.62 -4.79 0.71
N ASN A 92 16.73 -4.44 0.05
CA ASN A 92 18.06 -4.61 0.61
C ASN A 92 18.31 -3.66 1.80
N GLU A 93 17.82 -2.43 1.75
CA GLU A 93 17.92 -1.48 2.85
C GLU A 93 17.20 -2.01 4.10
N VAL A 94 15.95 -2.47 3.95
CA VAL A 94 15.18 -3.07 5.04
C VAL A 94 15.85 -4.37 5.54
N GLN A 95 16.30 -5.23 4.63
CA GLN A 95 17.00 -6.47 5.00
C GLN A 95 18.26 -6.20 5.81
N ASN A 96 19.09 -5.24 5.37
CA ASN A 96 20.32 -4.88 6.09
C ASN A 96 20.04 -4.24 7.45
N THR A 97 18.93 -3.54 7.59
CA THR A 97 18.51 -2.95 8.86
C THR A 97 18.08 -4.04 9.84
N PHE A 98 17.26 -5.00 9.41
CA PHE A 98 16.72 -6.03 10.30
C PHE A 98 17.68 -7.18 10.56
N ASP A 99 18.20 -7.82 9.52
CA ASP A 99 19.07 -9.01 9.61
C ASP A 99 20.01 -9.05 8.39
N PRO A 100 21.14 -8.33 8.43
CA PRO A 100 22.07 -8.23 7.31
C PRO A 100 22.73 -9.56 6.95
N THR A 101 22.92 -10.44 7.91
CA THR A 101 23.57 -11.74 7.74
C THR A 101 22.59 -12.85 7.36
N LYS A 102 21.29 -12.64 7.55
CA LYS A 102 20.20 -13.61 7.31
C LYS A 102 20.37 -14.94 8.06
N ASP A 103 20.93 -14.85 9.26
CA ASP A 103 21.26 -16.02 10.08
C ASP A 103 20.71 -15.94 11.51
N GLY A 104 20.03 -14.83 11.86
CA GLY A 104 19.44 -14.62 13.18
C GLY A 104 20.45 -14.42 14.31
N THR A 105 21.69 -14.04 13.98
CA THR A 105 22.73 -13.77 15.00
C THR A 105 22.52 -12.46 15.76
N GLY A 106 21.56 -11.63 15.32
CA GLY A 106 21.22 -10.37 15.97
C GLY A 106 22.20 -9.24 15.67
N VAL A 107 22.83 -9.25 14.49
CA VAL A 107 23.70 -8.15 14.03
C VAL A 107 22.88 -6.90 13.68
N GLY A 108 21.66 -7.07 13.16
CA GLY A 108 20.72 -5.98 12.91
C GLY A 108 19.80 -5.70 14.11
N ILE A 109 18.65 -5.05 13.83
CA ILE A 109 17.68 -4.72 14.89
C ILE A 109 16.75 -5.90 15.23
N ALA A 110 16.72 -6.95 14.42
CA ALA A 110 15.93 -8.13 14.70
C ALA A 110 16.46 -8.86 15.95
N PRO A 111 15.58 -9.39 16.81
CA PRO A 111 15.99 -10.15 17.98
C PRO A 111 16.83 -11.38 17.61
N ILE A 112 17.75 -11.74 18.49
CA ILE A 112 18.56 -12.96 18.37
C ILE A 112 17.65 -14.18 18.21
N GLY A 113 17.94 -15.02 17.23
CA GLY A 113 17.14 -16.20 16.89
C GLY A 113 16.04 -15.93 15.86
N HIS A 114 15.86 -14.67 15.42
CA HIS A 114 14.94 -14.33 14.33
C HIS A 114 15.70 -14.18 13.01
N ILE A 115 15.55 -15.16 12.13
CA ILE A 115 16.04 -15.10 10.74
C ILE A 115 15.01 -14.33 9.92
N VAL A 116 15.36 -13.11 9.50
CA VAL A 116 14.43 -12.24 8.77
C VAL A 116 14.65 -12.36 7.26
N THR A 117 13.55 -12.50 6.53
CA THR A 117 13.53 -12.45 5.07
C THR A 117 12.63 -11.31 4.62
N VAL A 118 13.18 -10.36 3.88
CA VAL A 118 12.43 -9.24 3.32
C VAL A 118 12.09 -9.52 1.86
N SER A 119 10.85 -9.26 1.49
CA SER A 119 10.34 -9.45 0.13
C SER A 119 9.30 -8.39 -0.21
N THR A 120 8.85 -8.35 -1.44
CA THR A 120 7.68 -7.59 -1.89
C THR A 120 6.63 -8.58 -2.43
N PRO A 121 5.31 -8.28 -2.37
CA PRO A 121 4.29 -9.11 -2.99
C PRO A 121 4.43 -9.10 -4.52
N GLU A 122 3.86 -10.11 -5.17
CA GLU A 122 3.80 -10.18 -6.62
C GLU A 122 2.67 -9.30 -7.17
N VAL A 123 2.83 -8.79 -8.39
CA VAL A 123 1.77 -8.03 -9.08
C VAL A 123 0.78 -8.98 -9.73
N LYS A 124 -0.50 -8.78 -9.45
CA LYS A 124 -1.60 -9.38 -10.18
C LYS A 124 -2.27 -8.33 -11.06
N ARG A 125 -2.17 -8.50 -12.38
CA ARG A 125 -2.89 -7.63 -13.33
C ARG A 125 -4.36 -8.01 -13.34
N ILE A 126 -5.22 -7.03 -13.16
CA ILE A 126 -6.67 -7.17 -13.10
C ILE A 126 -7.27 -6.68 -14.41
N ASN A 127 -7.91 -7.57 -15.13
CA ASN A 127 -8.61 -7.23 -16.36
C ASN A 127 -10.04 -6.82 -16.03
N VAL A 128 -10.50 -5.77 -16.69
CA VAL A 128 -11.86 -5.24 -16.49
C VAL A 128 -12.56 -5.09 -17.84
N ASP A 129 -13.67 -5.82 -17.99
CA ASP A 129 -14.53 -5.74 -19.16
C ASP A 129 -15.84 -5.05 -18.77
N VAL A 130 -16.20 -4.00 -19.49
CA VAL A 130 -17.40 -3.23 -19.21
C VAL A 130 -18.31 -3.15 -20.45
N GLN A 131 -19.63 -3.14 -20.20
CA GLN A 131 -20.63 -2.87 -21.23
C GLN A 131 -21.36 -1.61 -20.82
N ILE A 132 -21.31 -0.61 -21.70
CA ILE A 132 -21.74 0.76 -21.41
C ILE A 132 -22.68 1.24 -22.49
N GLU A 133 -23.73 1.96 -22.09
CA GLU A 133 -24.53 2.82 -22.93
C GLU A 133 -23.98 4.24 -22.82
N TYR A 134 -23.70 4.84 -24.00
CA TYR A 134 -23.11 6.18 -24.07
C TYR A 134 -24.17 7.22 -24.38
N ILE A 135 -23.97 8.43 -23.85
CA ILE A 135 -24.67 9.62 -24.33
C ILE A 135 -24.26 9.87 -25.78
N GLU A 136 -25.15 10.49 -26.57
CA GLU A 136 -24.91 10.79 -27.98
C GLU A 136 -23.55 11.48 -28.19
N ASP A 137 -22.81 11.03 -29.21
CA ASP A 137 -21.47 11.47 -29.59
C ASP A 137 -20.30 10.97 -28.73
N TYR A 138 -20.53 10.19 -27.66
CA TYR A 138 -19.46 9.61 -26.86
C TYR A 138 -19.16 8.15 -27.25
N THR A 139 -17.89 7.79 -27.12
CA THR A 139 -17.37 6.43 -27.40
C THR A 139 -16.46 5.94 -26.28
N TRP A 140 -16.09 4.66 -26.34
CA TRP A 140 -15.11 4.10 -25.41
C TRP A 140 -13.77 4.85 -25.40
N ASP A 141 -13.30 5.28 -26.57
CA ASP A 141 -12.01 5.94 -26.69
C ASP A 141 -11.97 7.29 -25.95
N ASP A 142 -13.10 7.97 -25.81
CA ASP A 142 -13.20 9.26 -25.13
C ASP A 142 -13.07 9.12 -23.61
N ILE A 143 -13.53 7.99 -23.04
CA ILE A 143 -13.54 7.78 -21.57
C ILE A 143 -12.43 6.85 -21.07
N LYS A 144 -11.84 6.05 -21.95
CA LYS A 144 -10.91 4.97 -21.59
C LYS A 144 -9.71 5.43 -20.74
N GLU A 145 -9.10 6.55 -21.09
CA GLU A 145 -7.91 7.06 -20.39
C GLU A 145 -8.29 7.47 -18.96
N THR A 146 -9.31 8.29 -18.80
CA THR A 146 -9.82 8.73 -17.49
C THR A 146 -10.29 7.55 -16.64
N PHE A 147 -10.97 6.58 -17.26
CA PHE A 147 -11.36 5.36 -16.55
C PHE A 147 -10.15 4.55 -16.07
N THR A 148 -9.11 4.44 -16.88
CA THR A 148 -7.87 3.74 -16.52
C THR A 148 -7.20 4.39 -15.32
N GLU A 149 -7.12 5.71 -15.28
CA GLU A 149 -6.56 6.47 -14.17
C GLU A 149 -7.38 6.30 -12.88
N ASN A 150 -8.70 6.46 -12.98
CA ASN A 150 -9.60 6.27 -11.85
C ASN A 150 -9.55 4.85 -11.30
N LEU A 151 -9.48 3.84 -12.18
CA LEU A 151 -9.33 2.45 -11.77
C LEU A 151 -7.99 2.21 -11.06
N ALA A 152 -6.90 2.79 -11.57
CA ALA A 152 -5.58 2.68 -10.93
C ALA A 152 -5.58 3.29 -9.52
N GLU A 153 -6.21 4.44 -9.36
CA GLU A 153 -6.36 5.08 -8.04
C GLU A 153 -7.25 4.24 -7.11
N TYR A 154 -8.35 3.70 -7.60
CA TYR A 154 -9.20 2.79 -6.84
C TYR A 154 -8.43 1.56 -6.34
N LEU A 155 -7.65 0.90 -7.21
CA LEU A 155 -6.83 -0.25 -6.83
C LEU A 155 -5.79 0.14 -5.77
N LYS A 156 -5.14 1.29 -5.92
CA LYS A 156 -4.20 1.83 -4.93
C LYS A 156 -4.87 2.06 -3.58
N ASN A 157 -6.08 2.61 -3.56
CA ASN A 157 -6.85 2.82 -2.33
C ASN A 157 -7.25 1.50 -1.67
N VAL A 158 -7.60 0.47 -2.43
CA VAL A 158 -7.85 -0.88 -1.90
C VAL A 158 -6.59 -1.44 -1.24
N ILE A 159 -5.42 -1.33 -1.88
CA ILE A 159 -4.15 -1.78 -1.31
C ILE A 159 -3.89 -1.04 0.00
N LYS A 160 -3.96 0.30 0.00
CA LYS A 160 -3.71 1.14 1.17
C LYS A 160 -4.57 0.75 2.38
N ASN A 161 -5.85 0.46 2.14
CA ASN A 161 -6.81 0.23 3.23
C ASN A 161 -6.94 -1.24 3.65
N GLU A 162 -6.64 -2.20 2.77
CA GLU A 162 -6.94 -3.60 3.05
C GLU A 162 -5.71 -4.51 3.11
N TRP A 163 -4.63 -4.22 2.35
CA TRP A 163 -3.51 -5.14 2.18
C TRP A 163 -2.79 -5.49 3.49
N GLU A 164 -2.49 -4.49 4.30
CA GLU A 164 -1.76 -4.72 5.57
C GLU A 164 -2.65 -5.32 6.66
N ALA A 165 -3.93 -4.93 6.67
CA ALA A 165 -4.86 -5.25 7.76
C ALA A 165 -5.57 -6.61 7.59
N LYS A 166 -5.69 -7.12 6.35
CA LYS A 166 -6.48 -8.31 6.02
C LYS A 166 -5.62 -9.36 5.32
N ASP A 167 -6.12 -10.59 5.24
CA ASP A 167 -5.47 -11.66 4.47
C ASP A 167 -5.89 -11.64 3.00
N THR A 168 -7.03 -11.01 2.69
CA THR A 168 -7.54 -10.83 1.33
C THR A 168 -8.06 -9.41 1.13
N MET A 169 -7.91 -8.91 -0.10
CA MET A 169 -8.49 -7.65 -0.56
C MET A 169 -9.72 -7.93 -1.42
N THR A 170 -10.70 -7.04 -1.39
CA THR A 170 -11.93 -7.18 -2.18
C THR A 170 -12.07 -6.04 -3.17
N LEU A 171 -12.00 -6.35 -4.47
CA LEU A 171 -12.39 -5.43 -5.53
C LEU A 171 -13.90 -5.52 -5.73
N ARG A 172 -14.57 -4.39 -5.52
CA ARG A 172 -16.05 -4.32 -5.56
C ARG A 172 -16.50 -3.85 -6.93
N SER A 173 -17.22 -4.72 -7.66
CA SER A 173 -17.78 -4.38 -8.98
C SER A 173 -18.69 -3.15 -8.92
N GLY A 174 -19.50 -3.00 -7.87
CA GLY A 174 -20.37 -1.83 -7.70
C GLY A 174 -19.62 -0.51 -7.54
N GLN A 175 -18.39 -0.50 -7.01
CA GLN A 175 -17.57 0.72 -6.98
C GLN A 175 -17.03 1.08 -8.35
N ILE A 176 -16.67 0.08 -9.16
CA ILE A 176 -16.24 0.30 -10.56
C ILE A 176 -17.43 0.78 -11.41
N GLU A 177 -18.62 0.22 -11.19
CA GLU A 177 -19.86 0.65 -11.82
C GLU A 177 -20.21 2.10 -11.47
N SER A 178 -20.16 2.47 -10.18
CA SER A 178 -20.39 3.85 -9.75
C SER A 178 -19.39 4.82 -10.37
N MET A 179 -18.11 4.43 -10.41
CA MET A 179 -17.06 5.24 -11.03
C MET A 179 -17.34 5.51 -12.50
N LEU A 180 -17.85 4.52 -13.24
CA LEU A 180 -18.23 4.69 -14.65
C LEU A 180 -19.44 5.60 -14.80
N LEU A 181 -20.47 5.44 -13.96
CA LEU A 181 -21.68 6.27 -13.98
C LEU A 181 -21.40 7.75 -13.66
N ASP A 182 -20.36 8.03 -12.90
CA ASP A 182 -19.93 9.40 -12.56
C ASP A 182 -19.10 10.06 -13.69
N MET A 183 -18.79 9.32 -14.78
CA MET A 183 -18.00 9.86 -15.90
C MET A 183 -18.89 10.55 -16.93
N GLU A 184 -18.40 11.66 -17.44
CA GLU A 184 -19.04 12.36 -18.55
C GLU A 184 -19.09 11.45 -19.80
N GLY A 185 -20.25 11.38 -20.45
CA GLY A 185 -20.45 10.56 -21.64
C GLY A 185 -21.01 9.15 -21.37
N VAL A 186 -21.14 8.75 -20.11
CA VAL A 186 -21.76 7.47 -19.71
C VAL A 186 -23.21 7.73 -19.32
N ASP A 187 -24.15 7.06 -20.00
CA ASP A 187 -25.57 7.10 -19.66
C ASP A 187 -25.95 5.96 -18.71
N ASN A 188 -25.46 4.75 -18.99
CA ASN A 188 -25.76 3.58 -18.18
C ASN A 188 -24.63 2.53 -18.23
N VAL A 189 -24.48 1.75 -17.18
CA VAL A 189 -23.54 0.60 -17.11
C VAL A 189 -24.34 -0.70 -17.07
N LEU A 190 -24.24 -1.49 -18.14
CA LEU A 190 -24.99 -2.74 -18.26
C LEU A 190 -24.32 -3.91 -17.54
N SER A 191 -23.00 -3.96 -17.58
CA SER A 191 -22.24 -4.98 -16.85
C SER A 191 -20.80 -4.55 -16.59
N VAL A 192 -20.27 -5.02 -15.46
CA VAL A 192 -18.86 -4.95 -15.10
C VAL A 192 -18.38 -6.38 -14.80
N LYS A 193 -17.32 -6.80 -15.47
CA LYS A 193 -16.63 -8.08 -15.18
C LYS A 193 -15.20 -7.81 -14.77
N ILE A 194 -14.77 -8.44 -13.69
CA ILE A 194 -13.40 -8.40 -13.18
C ILE A 194 -12.79 -9.77 -13.41
N ASP A 195 -11.68 -9.85 -14.15
CA ASP A 195 -11.07 -11.13 -14.59
C ASP A 195 -12.11 -12.10 -15.24
N GLY A 196 -13.00 -11.54 -16.08
CA GLY A 196 -14.04 -12.28 -16.78
C GLY A 196 -15.24 -12.75 -15.93
N LYS A 197 -15.29 -12.38 -14.63
CA LYS A 197 -16.36 -12.76 -13.70
C LYS A 197 -17.19 -11.56 -13.29
N THR A 198 -18.49 -11.77 -13.15
CA THR A 198 -19.42 -10.79 -12.59
C THR A 198 -19.35 -10.78 -11.05
N GLY A 199 -19.54 -9.60 -10.45
CA GLY A 199 -19.50 -9.42 -9.00
C GLY A 199 -18.10 -9.10 -8.48
N ASN A 200 -17.93 -9.19 -7.16
CA ASN A 200 -16.69 -8.82 -6.51
C ASN A 200 -15.55 -9.81 -6.78
N CYS A 201 -14.33 -9.32 -6.93
CA CYS A 201 -13.13 -10.13 -7.06
C CYS A 201 -12.35 -10.11 -5.74
N ILE A 202 -12.02 -11.29 -5.22
CA ILE A 202 -11.20 -11.44 -4.00
C ILE A 202 -9.77 -11.73 -4.43
N ILE A 203 -8.82 -11.01 -3.87
CA ILE A 203 -7.39 -11.12 -4.15
C ILE A 203 -6.67 -11.44 -2.84
N ASP A 204 -5.84 -12.46 -2.86
CA ASP A 204 -4.95 -12.79 -1.76
C ASP A 204 -3.90 -11.69 -1.57
N CYS A 205 -3.55 -11.37 -0.32
CA CYS A 205 -2.55 -10.35 -0.01
C CYS A 205 -1.09 -10.79 -0.26
N ASP A 206 -0.85 -11.98 -0.80
CA ASP A 206 0.43 -12.33 -1.43
C ASP A 206 0.65 -11.59 -2.76
N TYR A 207 -0.41 -10.97 -3.28
CA TYR A 207 -0.41 -10.17 -4.50
C TYR A 207 -0.85 -8.72 -4.22
N ILE A 208 -0.47 -7.82 -5.13
CA ILE A 208 -1.06 -6.48 -5.23
C ILE A 208 -1.72 -6.30 -6.60
N PRO A 209 -2.97 -5.79 -6.64
CA PRO A 209 -3.67 -5.57 -7.91
C PRO A 209 -3.10 -4.37 -8.63
N LYS A 210 -2.86 -4.52 -9.93
CA LYS A 210 -2.60 -3.41 -10.87
C LYS A 210 -3.51 -3.53 -12.08
N VAL A 211 -3.74 -2.42 -12.75
CA VAL A 211 -4.55 -2.39 -13.96
C VAL A 211 -3.93 -3.31 -15.02
N GLY A 212 -4.74 -4.21 -15.55
CA GLY A 212 -4.44 -5.10 -16.65
C GLY A 212 -5.03 -4.58 -17.97
N GLU A 213 -5.64 -5.49 -18.74
CA GLU A 213 -6.38 -5.12 -19.94
C GLU A 213 -7.74 -4.56 -19.57
N ILE A 214 -8.15 -3.47 -20.25
CA ILE A 214 -9.45 -2.86 -20.07
C ILE A 214 -10.16 -2.85 -21.42
N SER A 215 -11.35 -3.43 -21.47
CA SER A 215 -12.20 -3.44 -22.65
C SER A 215 -13.57 -2.82 -22.38
N GLY A 216 -14.01 -1.96 -23.27
CA GLY A 216 -15.36 -1.38 -23.26
C GLY A 216 -16.10 -1.79 -24.52
N LEU A 217 -17.26 -2.44 -24.35
CA LEU A 217 -18.17 -2.76 -25.44
C LEU A 217 -19.34 -1.79 -25.39
N SER A 218 -19.58 -1.07 -26.50
CA SER A 218 -20.82 -0.32 -26.69
C SER A 218 -21.91 -1.25 -27.17
N ILE A 219 -23.08 -1.23 -26.56
CA ILE A 219 -24.28 -1.80 -27.15
C ILE A 219 -25.09 -0.64 -27.70
N CYS A 220 -25.05 -0.46 -29.03
CA CYS A 220 -26.04 0.37 -29.65
C CYS A 220 -27.39 -0.37 -29.53
N LEU A 221 -28.28 0.12 -28.69
CA LEU A 221 -29.67 -0.26 -28.75
C LEU A 221 -30.20 0.26 -30.11
N ASN A 222 -30.23 -0.62 -31.12
CA ASN A 222 -30.97 -0.36 -32.30
C ASN A 222 -32.45 -0.19 -31.90
N GLY A 223 -32.92 1.08 -31.89
CA GLY A 223 -34.30 1.44 -31.67
C GLY A 223 -35.22 0.92 -32.80
#